data_2f9734b7c087ea7bd6c99ac4d76fd0cc
#
_entry.id   2f9734b7c087ea7bd6c99ac4d76fd0cc
#
_cell.length_a   1.000
_cell.length_b   1.000
_cell.length_c   1.000
_cell.angle_alpha   90.00
_cell.angle_beta   90.00
_cell.angle_gamma   90.00
#
_symmetry.space_group_name_H-M   'P 1'
#
loop_
_entity.id
_entity.type
_entity.pdbx_description
1 polymer ?
#
loop_
_entity_poly.entity_id
_entity_poly.type
_entity_poly.pdbx_seq_one_letter_code
_entity_poly.pdbx_strand_id
1 'polypeptide(L)'
;ILIMAASVGIYLFIHLQTYTNVRVANTYPEAGSTDSNYKEFSEGVLRYSRDGMAYLSQQGEEKWNQAYQIKTPTVVAGDDCAIIFDKGGNDVVIFQKDGVKGEIHTTLPIEKATVSSQGIVCAVLKDSSSPKIVCYDTAGNILVEHKTSLTGTGYPMDVAISSDAEVM
;
A
#
# COMPACT_ATOMS: atom_id res chain seq x y z
N ILE A 1 -26.74 34.20 24.46
CA ILE A 1 -25.94 34.78 23.35
C ILE A 1 -24.44 34.67 23.67
N LEU A 2 -23.96 35.15 24.88
CA LEU A 2 -22.55 35.10 25.26
C LEU A 2 -21.98 33.68 25.31
N ILE A 3 -22.69 32.70 25.86
CA ILE A 3 -22.26 31.30 25.95
C ILE A 3 -22.14 30.68 24.57
N MET A 4 -23.06 30.98 23.65
CA MET A 4 -23.04 30.49 22.29
C MET A 4 -21.87 31.09 21.48
N ALA A 5 -21.55 32.35 21.67
CA ALA A 5 -20.39 32.97 21.04
C ALA A 5 -19.08 32.40 21.57
N ALA A 6 -18.98 32.10 22.86
CA ALA A 6 -17.82 31.46 23.47
C ALA A 6 -17.61 30.04 22.95
N SER A 7 -18.68 29.22 22.82
CA SER A 7 -18.59 27.85 22.29
C SER A 7 -18.17 27.83 20.82
N VAL A 8 -18.68 28.73 19.99
CA VAL A 8 -18.25 28.87 18.58
C VAL A 8 -16.80 29.34 18.51
N GLY A 9 -16.37 30.27 19.36
CA GLY A 9 -14.97 30.73 19.41
C GLY A 9 -13.99 29.59 19.77
N ILE A 10 -14.33 28.79 20.78
CA ILE A 10 -13.52 27.60 21.16
C ILE A 10 -13.48 26.55 20.04
N TYR A 11 -14.62 26.28 19.42
CA TYR A 11 -14.70 25.34 18.29
C TYR A 11 -13.81 25.79 17.12
N LEU A 12 -13.90 27.05 16.70
CA LEU A 12 -13.07 27.60 15.64
C LEU A 12 -11.59 27.61 16.01
N PHE A 13 -11.24 27.95 17.27
CA PHE A 13 -9.87 27.93 17.74
C PHE A 13 -9.25 26.53 17.64
N ILE A 14 -9.97 25.49 18.05
CA ILE A 14 -9.51 24.11 17.97
C ILE A 14 -9.38 23.64 16.50
N HIS A 15 -10.35 23.97 15.65
CA HIS A 15 -10.36 23.52 14.25
C HIS A 15 -9.41 24.31 13.33
N LEU A 16 -9.09 25.56 13.65
CA LEU A 16 -8.20 26.40 12.87
C LEU A 16 -6.75 26.39 13.37
N GLN A 17 -6.43 25.61 14.41
CA GLN A 17 -5.05 25.46 14.87
C GLN A 17 -4.20 24.77 13.79
N THR A 18 -3.26 25.50 13.24
CA THR A 18 -2.18 24.96 12.40
C THR A 18 -1.00 24.57 13.28
N TYR A 19 -0.72 23.28 13.36
CA TYR A 19 0.44 22.77 14.10
C TYR A 19 1.71 23.01 13.26
N THR A 20 2.50 24.00 13.62
CA THR A 20 3.75 24.34 12.93
C THR A 20 4.99 23.69 13.55
N ASN A 21 4.86 23.16 14.76
CA ASN A 21 5.97 22.54 15.47
C ASN A 21 5.79 21.03 15.58
N VAL A 22 6.77 20.29 15.08
CA VAL A 22 6.86 18.84 15.26
C VAL A 22 7.77 18.54 16.45
N ARG A 23 7.29 17.72 17.37
CA ARG A 23 8.08 17.23 18.50
C ARG A 23 8.29 15.73 18.35
N VAL A 24 9.55 15.27 18.38
CA VAL A 24 9.86 13.84 18.49
C VAL A 24 9.41 13.37 19.87
N ALA A 25 8.38 12.51 19.92
CA ALA A 25 7.84 11.98 21.17
C ALA A 25 8.70 10.83 21.69
N ASN A 26 9.13 9.93 20.78
CA ASN A 26 9.96 8.78 21.10
C ASN A 26 10.93 8.46 19.95
N THR A 27 12.06 7.85 20.28
CA THR A 27 13.01 7.30 19.32
C THR A 27 13.26 5.84 19.70
N TYR A 28 13.07 4.94 18.76
CA TYR A 28 13.31 3.51 18.96
C TYR A 28 14.62 3.12 18.24
N PRO A 29 15.50 2.32 18.89
CA PRO A 29 16.70 1.82 18.23
C PRO A 29 16.28 0.91 17.07
N GLU A 30 16.90 1.15 15.92
CA GLU A 30 16.63 0.37 14.72
C GLU A 30 17.30 -1.00 14.80
N ALA A 31 16.53 -2.08 14.64
CA ALA A 31 17.02 -3.45 14.53
C ALA A 31 17.16 -3.91 13.07
N GLY A 32 17.07 -2.99 12.10
CA GLY A 32 17.08 -3.28 10.68
C GLY A 32 18.42 -3.05 9.98
N SER A 33 18.49 -3.48 8.71
CA SER A 33 19.61 -3.16 7.84
C SER A 33 19.57 -1.69 7.40
N THR A 34 20.73 -1.14 7.01
CA THR A 34 20.86 0.23 6.50
C THR A 34 20.04 0.52 5.23
N ASP A 35 19.54 -0.52 4.55
CA ASP A 35 18.76 -0.43 3.31
C ASP A 35 17.26 -0.59 3.53
N SER A 36 16.78 -0.41 4.76
CA SER A 36 15.35 -0.51 5.08
C SER A 36 14.60 0.75 4.68
N ASN A 37 13.41 0.55 4.09
CA ASN A 37 12.45 1.60 3.80
C ASN A 37 11.25 1.47 4.74
N TYR A 38 10.51 2.58 4.92
CA TYR A 38 9.37 2.64 5.83
C TYR A 38 8.14 3.18 5.10
N LYS A 39 6.99 2.58 5.39
CA LYS A 39 5.68 3.00 4.89
C LYS A 39 4.66 2.96 6.02
N GLU A 40 3.91 4.04 6.18
CA GLU A 40 2.76 4.06 7.09
C GLU A 40 1.71 3.04 6.64
N PHE A 41 1.18 2.27 7.58
CA PHE A 41 0.13 1.30 7.35
C PHE A 41 -0.70 1.11 8.61
N SER A 42 -2.01 1.30 8.48
CA SER A 42 -2.94 1.20 9.60
C SER A 42 -2.48 2.04 10.80
N GLU A 43 -2.34 1.47 11.99
CA GLU A 43 -1.89 2.15 13.21
C GLU A 43 -0.39 2.00 13.46
N GLY A 44 0.40 1.61 12.48
CA GLY A 44 1.82 1.33 12.63
C GLY A 44 2.63 1.65 11.38
N VAL A 45 3.74 0.94 11.22
CA VAL A 45 4.70 1.16 10.14
C VAL A 45 5.16 -0.17 9.57
N LEU A 46 5.14 -0.29 8.25
CA LEU A 46 5.81 -1.36 7.52
C LEU A 46 7.27 -0.95 7.29
N ARG A 47 8.19 -1.74 7.81
CA ARG A 47 9.62 -1.69 7.47
C ARG A 47 9.88 -2.75 6.42
N TYR A 48 10.44 -2.39 5.29
CA TYR A 48 10.67 -3.32 4.19
C TYR A 48 12.03 -3.12 3.51
N SER A 49 12.54 -4.19 2.96
CA SER A 49 13.78 -4.25 2.19
C SER A 49 13.60 -5.19 1.00
N ARG A 50 14.70 -5.60 0.35
CA ARG A 50 14.68 -6.63 -0.69
C ARG A 50 14.46 -8.04 -0.14
N ASP A 51 14.77 -8.25 1.13
CA ASP A 51 14.84 -9.57 1.75
C ASP A 51 13.66 -9.85 2.68
N GLY A 52 12.85 -8.86 3.00
CA GLY A 52 11.71 -9.04 3.89
C GLY A 52 10.98 -7.76 4.28
N MET A 53 9.86 -7.96 4.96
CA MET A 53 9.03 -6.92 5.54
C MET A 53 8.67 -7.25 6.98
N ALA A 54 8.61 -6.24 7.83
CA ALA A 54 8.14 -6.33 9.20
C ALA A 54 7.08 -5.26 9.47
N TYR A 55 6.11 -5.58 10.29
CA TYR A 55 5.14 -4.62 10.80
C TYR A 55 5.49 -4.22 12.23
N LEU A 56 5.66 -2.93 12.43
CA LEU A 56 6.00 -2.31 13.70
C LEU A 56 4.78 -1.56 14.24
N SER A 57 4.46 -1.78 15.51
CA SER A 57 3.41 -1.02 16.20
C SER A 57 3.84 0.44 16.44
N GLN A 58 2.91 1.28 16.91
CA GLN A 58 3.21 2.65 17.35
C GLN A 58 4.25 2.72 18.48
N GLN A 59 4.41 1.65 19.26
CA GLN A 59 5.41 1.52 20.32
C GLN A 59 6.77 1.03 19.81
N GLY A 60 6.92 0.78 18.50
CA GLY A 60 8.13 0.26 17.87
C GLY A 60 8.35 -1.25 18.07
N GLU A 61 7.33 -1.97 18.57
CA GLU A 61 7.38 -3.42 18.71
C GLU A 61 7.15 -4.11 17.37
N GLU A 62 8.01 -5.04 16.99
CA GLU A 62 7.82 -5.91 15.83
C GLU A 62 6.69 -6.91 16.13
N LYS A 63 5.60 -6.82 15.38
CA LYS A 63 4.43 -7.70 15.53
C LYS A 63 4.56 -8.97 14.70
N TRP A 64 5.12 -8.83 13.50
CA TRP A 64 5.48 -9.94 12.62
C TRP A 64 6.58 -9.55 11.66
N ASN A 65 7.24 -10.56 11.10
CA ASN A 65 8.30 -10.44 10.12
C ASN A 65 8.13 -11.55 9.06
N GLN A 66 8.19 -11.18 7.79
CA GLN A 66 8.10 -12.09 6.67
C GLN A 66 9.28 -11.91 5.74
N ALA A 67 10.03 -12.99 5.53
CA ALA A 67 11.11 -13.04 4.54
C ALA A 67 10.56 -13.28 3.13
N TYR A 68 11.14 -12.61 2.15
CA TYR A 68 10.93 -12.81 0.71
C TYR A 68 12.19 -12.42 -0.04
N GLN A 69 12.22 -12.60 -1.37
CA GLN A 69 13.27 -12.08 -2.23
C GLN A 69 12.66 -11.26 -3.38
N ILE A 70 12.81 -9.95 -3.32
CA ILE A 70 12.28 -9.01 -4.32
C ILE A 70 13.41 -8.09 -4.77
N LYS A 71 13.61 -7.97 -6.09
CA LYS A 71 14.71 -7.17 -6.66
C LYS A 71 14.46 -5.67 -6.55
N THR A 72 13.22 -5.27 -6.88
CA THR A 72 12.80 -3.87 -6.89
C THR A 72 11.51 -3.70 -6.08
N PRO A 73 11.59 -3.76 -4.73
CA PRO A 73 10.43 -3.75 -3.87
C PRO A 73 9.69 -2.43 -3.97
N THR A 74 8.40 -2.51 -4.26
CA THR A 74 7.47 -1.39 -4.25
C THR A 74 6.31 -1.72 -3.34
N VAL A 75 6.05 -0.88 -2.35
CA VAL A 75 4.97 -1.05 -1.37
C VAL A 75 3.84 -0.08 -1.65
N VAL A 76 2.63 -0.61 -1.71
CA VAL A 76 1.38 0.16 -1.73
C VAL A 76 0.57 -0.25 -0.51
N ALA A 77 0.21 0.72 0.31
CA ALA A 77 -0.62 0.53 1.50
C ALA A 77 -2.01 1.13 1.24
N GLY A 78 -3.04 0.32 1.44
CA GLY A 78 -4.42 0.73 1.61
C GLY A 78 -4.77 0.82 3.10
N ASP A 79 -6.07 0.85 3.44
CA ASP A 79 -6.52 1.00 4.82
C ASP A 79 -6.23 -0.26 5.66
N ASP A 80 -6.66 -1.44 5.19
CA ASP A 80 -6.56 -2.71 5.92
C ASP A 80 -5.60 -3.72 5.29
N CYS A 81 -5.22 -3.51 4.03
CA CYS A 81 -4.29 -4.36 3.29
C CYS A 81 -3.15 -3.53 2.71
N ALA A 82 -1.97 -4.12 2.67
CA ALA A 82 -0.82 -3.59 1.96
C ALA A 82 -0.27 -4.67 1.03
N ILE A 83 0.35 -4.25 -0.05
CA ILE A 83 1.07 -5.15 -0.94
C ILE A 83 2.51 -4.72 -1.08
N ILE A 84 3.39 -5.69 -1.27
CA ILE A 84 4.69 -5.47 -1.85
C ILE A 84 4.78 -6.26 -3.16
N PHE A 85 5.33 -5.64 -4.18
CA PHE A 85 5.53 -6.29 -5.46
C PHE A 85 6.90 -5.98 -6.05
N ASP A 86 7.39 -6.87 -6.90
CA ASP A 86 8.61 -6.66 -7.66
C ASP A 86 8.31 -5.85 -8.92
N LYS A 87 8.70 -4.58 -8.93
CA LYS A 87 8.52 -3.74 -10.12
C LYS A 87 9.40 -4.24 -11.27
N GLY A 88 8.77 -4.68 -12.35
CA GLY A 88 9.42 -5.37 -13.48
C GLY A 88 9.60 -6.87 -13.28
N GLY A 89 9.17 -7.41 -12.13
CA GLY A 89 9.04 -8.85 -11.86
C GLY A 89 7.57 -9.29 -11.86
N ASN A 90 7.29 -10.46 -11.26
CA ASN A 90 5.99 -11.12 -11.35
C ASN A 90 5.34 -11.41 -9.99
N ASP A 91 6.03 -11.11 -8.89
CA ASP A 91 5.61 -11.51 -7.56
C ASP A 91 4.94 -10.37 -6.81
N VAL A 92 3.84 -10.68 -6.15
CA VAL A 92 3.12 -9.80 -5.22
C VAL A 92 2.83 -10.56 -3.94
N VAL A 93 3.12 -9.94 -2.80
CA VAL A 93 2.72 -10.46 -1.49
C VAL A 93 1.74 -9.48 -0.86
N ILE A 94 0.63 -10.01 -0.35
CA ILE A 94 -0.45 -9.25 0.27
C ILE A 94 -0.34 -9.42 1.78
N PHE A 95 -0.37 -8.30 2.50
CA PHE A 95 -0.26 -8.26 3.95
C PHE A 95 -1.49 -7.62 4.59
N GLN A 96 -1.76 -8.04 5.81
CA GLN A 96 -2.66 -7.38 6.76
C GLN A 96 -1.92 -7.10 8.07
N LYS A 97 -2.61 -6.51 9.06
CA LYS A 97 -2.07 -6.27 10.41
C LYS A 97 -1.48 -7.51 11.08
N ASP A 98 -2.01 -8.68 10.78
CA ASP A 98 -1.68 -9.98 11.38
C ASP A 98 -0.72 -10.82 10.55
N GLY A 99 -0.25 -10.31 9.40
CA GLY A 99 0.75 -10.97 8.57
C GLY A 99 0.35 -11.12 7.11
N VAL A 100 0.91 -12.16 6.47
CA VAL A 100 0.66 -12.48 5.05
C VAL A 100 -0.78 -12.97 4.88
N LYS A 101 -1.50 -12.38 3.92
CA LYS A 101 -2.85 -12.76 3.53
C LYS A 101 -2.89 -13.60 2.26
N GLY A 102 -1.93 -13.38 1.36
CA GLY A 102 -1.85 -14.11 0.09
C GLY A 102 -0.61 -13.74 -0.70
N GLU A 103 -0.36 -14.55 -1.72
CA GLU A 103 0.71 -14.36 -2.68
C GLU A 103 0.17 -14.53 -4.09
N ILE A 104 0.61 -13.68 -5.02
CA ILE A 104 0.19 -13.71 -6.42
C ILE A 104 1.45 -13.78 -7.28
N HIS A 105 1.42 -14.69 -8.25
CA HIS A 105 2.44 -14.73 -9.30
C HIS A 105 1.79 -14.39 -10.64
N THR A 106 2.16 -13.24 -11.20
CA THR A 106 1.59 -12.74 -12.46
C THR A 106 2.30 -13.38 -13.66
N THR A 107 1.58 -13.50 -14.78
CA THR A 107 2.13 -14.08 -16.03
C THR A 107 3.01 -13.10 -16.80
N LEU A 108 2.92 -11.81 -16.54
CA LEU A 108 3.66 -10.73 -17.19
C LEU A 108 4.25 -9.80 -16.13
N PRO A 109 5.35 -9.11 -16.42
CA PRO A 109 5.99 -8.18 -15.49
C PRO A 109 5.04 -7.06 -15.01
N ILE A 110 5.11 -6.76 -13.73
CA ILE A 110 4.29 -5.75 -13.07
C ILE A 110 4.92 -4.38 -13.25
N GLU A 111 4.17 -3.42 -13.77
CA GLU A 111 4.60 -2.01 -13.86
C GLU A 111 4.06 -1.18 -12.69
N LYS A 112 2.79 -1.40 -12.35
CA LYS A 112 2.06 -0.77 -11.25
C LYS A 112 1.13 -1.78 -10.61
N ALA A 113 0.83 -1.60 -9.34
CA ALA A 113 -0.22 -2.34 -8.66
C ALA A 113 -0.86 -1.50 -7.57
N THR A 114 -2.11 -1.80 -7.23
CA THR A 114 -2.88 -1.22 -6.13
C THR A 114 -3.65 -2.31 -5.41
N VAL A 115 -4.12 -2.02 -4.21
CA VAL A 115 -4.85 -2.98 -3.37
C VAL A 115 -6.05 -2.35 -2.70
N SER A 116 -7.16 -3.08 -2.62
CA SER A 116 -8.34 -2.70 -1.83
C SER A 116 -8.20 -3.14 -0.37
N SER A 117 -9.08 -2.67 0.52
CA SER A 117 -9.13 -3.11 1.92
C SER A 117 -9.46 -4.60 2.07
N GLN A 118 -10.10 -5.21 1.07
CA GLN A 118 -10.40 -6.64 1.06
C GLN A 118 -9.21 -7.50 0.60
N GLY A 119 -8.15 -6.88 0.06
CA GLY A 119 -6.97 -7.57 -0.46
C GLY A 119 -7.08 -7.93 -1.94
N ILE A 120 -8.03 -7.34 -2.68
CA ILE A 120 -8.05 -7.45 -4.14
C ILE A 120 -6.95 -6.58 -4.71
N VAL A 121 -6.11 -7.17 -5.54
CA VAL A 121 -4.96 -6.52 -6.16
C VAL A 121 -5.25 -6.28 -7.63
N CYS A 122 -5.19 -5.03 -8.08
CA CYS A 122 -5.24 -4.68 -9.50
C CYS A 122 -3.85 -4.24 -9.97
N ALA A 123 -3.34 -4.88 -11.00
CA ALA A 123 -2.01 -4.65 -11.53
C ALA A 123 -2.04 -4.26 -13.01
N VAL A 124 -1.19 -3.30 -13.36
CA VAL A 124 -0.82 -3.00 -14.75
C VAL A 124 0.33 -3.92 -15.13
N LEU A 125 0.08 -4.83 -16.03
CA LEU A 125 1.05 -5.80 -16.52
C LEU A 125 1.63 -5.34 -17.85
N LYS A 126 2.96 -5.38 -17.94
CA LYS A 126 3.70 -4.92 -19.11
C LYS A 126 3.74 -5.99 -20.18
N ASP A 127 3.22 -5.66 -21.36
CA ASP A 127 3.39 -6.42 -22.59
C ASP A 127 3.83 -5.46 -23.70
N SER A 128 4.66 -5.91 -24.60
CA SER A 128 5.20 -5.11 -25.70
C SER A 128 4.15 -4.67 -26.71
N SER A 129 3.05 -5.41 -26.84
CA SER A 129 2.00 -5.17 -27.83
C SER A 129 0.63 -4.85 -27.24
N SER A 130 0.32 -5.43 -26.10
CA SER A 130 -1.01 -5.35 -25.50
C SER A 130 -0.92 -5.37 -23.95
N PRO A 131 -0.55 -4.25 -23.34
CA PRO A 131 -0.55 -4.13 -21.89
C PRO A 131 -1.91 -4.50 -21.31
N LYS A 132 -1.93 -5.04 -20.10
CA LYS A 132 -3.14 -5.51 -19.46
C LYS A 132 -3.32 -4.88 -18.08
N ILE A 133 -4.57 -4.67 -17.71
CA ILE A 133 -4.95 -4.43 -16.31
C ILE A 133 -5.63 -5.70 -15.84
N VAL A 134 -5.11 -6.32 -14.79
CA VAL A 134 -5.64 -7.58 -14.27
C VAL A 134 -5.85 -7.43 -12.76
N CYS A 135 -7.04 -7.78 -12.30
CA CYS A 135 -7.37 -7.82 -10.88
C CYS A 135 -7.43 -9.25 -10.38
N TYR A 136 -6.82 -9.48 -9.24
CA TYR A 136 -6.68 -10.79 -8.60
C TYR A 136 -7.30 -10.78 -7.21
N ASP A 137 -7.82 -11.93 -6.77
CA ASP A 137 -8.15 -12.18 -5.38
C ASP A 137 -6.89 -12.54 -4.57
N THR A 138 -7.06 -12.73 -3.27
CA THR A 138 -5.97 -13.11 -2.34
C THR A 138 -5.36 -14.49 -2.59
N ALA A 139 -6.03 -15.34 -3.35
CA ALA A 139 -5.55 -16.67 -3.76
C ALA A 139 -4.86 -16.66 -5.14
N GLY A 140 -4.79 -15.47 -5.80
CA GLY A 140 -4.20 -15.30 -7.12
C GLY A 140 -5.13 -15.65 -8.29
N ASN A 141 -6.43 -15.85 -8.04
CA ASN A 141 -7.39 -16.06 -9.11
C ASN A 141 -7.70 -14.72 -9.79
N ILE A 142 -7.81 -14.76 -11.13
CA ILE A 142 -8.17 -13.58 -11.93
C ILE A 142 -9.66 -13.29 -11.77
N LEU A 143 -9.98 -12.10 -11.31
CA LEU A 143 -11.35 -11.60 -11.21
C LEU A 143 -11.74 -10.80 -12.46
N VAL A 144 -10.84 -9.94 -12.93
CA VAL A 144 -11.06 -9.08 -14.10
C VAL A 144 -9.76 -9.03 -14.92
N GLU A 145 -9.88 -9.12 -16.22
CA GLU A 145 -8.79 -8.86 -17.17
C GLU A 145 -9.26 -7.89 -18.24
N HIS A 146 -8.56 -6.75 -18.34
CA HIS A 146 -8.79 -5.76 -19.39
C HIS A 146 -7.52 -5.59 -20.23
N LYS A 147 -7.62 -5.89 -21.53
CA LYS A 147 -6.53 -5.71 -22.50
C LYS A 147 -6.60 -4.31 -23.11
N THR A 148 -5.48 -3.62 -23.13
CA THR A 148 -5.35 -2.34 -23.81
C THR A 148 -4.59 -2.53 -25.12
N SER A 149 -4.72 -1.56 -26.03
CA SER A 149 -4.03 -1.55 -27.31
C SER A 149 -3.24 -0.26 -27.43
N LEU A 150 -1.95 -0.37 -27.72
CA LEU A 150 -1.07 0.79 -27.87
C LEU A 150 -1.54 1.76 -28.97
N THR A 151 -2.18 1.25 -30.02
CA THR A 151 -2.69 2.02 -31.14
C THR A 151 -4.10 2.56 -30.94
N GLY A 152 -4.87 2.00 -30.01
CA GLY A 152 -6.25 2.39 -29.74
C GLY A 152 -6.44 3.12 -28.41
N THR A 153 -6.27 2.42 -27.30
CA THR A 153 -6.53 2.95 -25.96
C THR A 153 -5.29 3.54 -25.28
N GLY A 154 -4.10 3.27 -25.83
CA GLY A 154 -2.84 3.72 -25.25
C GLY A 154 -2.32 2.78 -24.14
N TYR A 155 -1.18 3.16 -23.55
CA TYR A 155 -0.57 2.44 -22.42
C TYR A 155 -1.22 2.91 -21.11
N PRO A 156 -1.70 1.99 -20.25
CA PRO A 156 -2.23 2.37 -18.95
C PRO A 156 -1.10 2.90 -18.05
N MET A 157 -1.22 4.15 -17.63
CA MET A 157 -0.17 4.84 -16.85
C MET A 157 -0.28 4.54 -15.37
N ASP A 158 -1.48 4.32 -14.87
CA ASP A 158 -1.76 4.01 -13.48
C ASP A 158 -3.08 3.25 -13.33
N VAL A 159 -3.32 2.69 -12.15
CA VAL A 159 -4.55 2.01 -11.77
C VAL A 159 -4.86 2.33 -10.31
N ALA A 160 -6.12 2.58 -10.03
CA ALA A 160 -6.64 2.76 -8.68
C ALA A 160 -7.85 1.83 -8.50
N ILE A 161 -8.09 1.42 -7.27
CA ILE A 161 -9.26 0.64 -6.87
C ILE A 161 -9.86 1.27 -5.61
N SER A 162 -11.18 1.30 -5.50
CA SER A 162 -11.84 1.74 -4.28
C SER A 162 -11.58 0.77 -3.12
N SER A 163 -11.67 1.25 -1.87
CA SER A 163 -11.41 0.42 -0.68
C SER A 163 -12.35 -0.79 -0.59
N ASP A 164 -13.59 -0.67 -1.05
CA ASP A 164 -14.59 -1.75 -1.14
C ASP A 164 -14.44 -2.63 -2.39
N ALA A 165 -13.50 -2.31 -3.28
CA ALA A 165 -13.25 -3.00 -4.55
C ALA A 165 -14.42 -2.99 -5.57
N GLU A 166 -15.38 -2.08 -5.44
CA GLU A 166 -16.51 -1.97 -6.37
C GLU A 166 -16.18 -1.16 -7.62
N VAL A 167 -15.18 -0.26 -7.53
CA VAL A 167 -14.78 0.65 -8.63
C VAL A 167 -13.27 0.58 -8.87
N MET A 168 -12.90 0.49 -10.15
CA MET A 168 -11.52 0.52 -10.64
C MET A 168 -11.35 1.66 -11.68
#